data_4d3891d4efb1d87caf9dd000dca0bd69
#
_entry.id   4d3891d4efb1d87caf9dd000dca0bd69
#
_cell.length_a   1.000
_cell.length_b   1.000
_cell.length_c   1.000
_cell.angle_alpha   90.00
_cell.angle_beta   90.00
_cell.angle_gamma   90.00
#
_symmetry.space_group_name_H-M   'P 1'
#
loop_
_entity.id
_entity.type
_entity.pdbx_description
1 polymer ?
#
loop_
_entity_poly.entity_id
_entity_poly.type
_entity_poly.pdbx_seq_one_letter_code
_entity_poly.pdbx_strand_id
1 'polypeptide(L)'
;MNAKVLALLVVGLGMSVGMAARAACVDNVVLVHGNTGKPADFDNTYNELLRRGYSASQIYRPSWGSAICAACNDHYGSEETPVATALTQARSNSCSGKIDVIGHSMGVTLAAREISKLGLAGSVQTFVGIAGGFRGLWSCGSYPFNVITSTCGAWGLSVGNPFLNGLQGQSFGVRAYSIKSWSDQIVCSTGICTVGGVHSSTIPGEAGSYTFVLGHFGLLTSTAVTQVNLIQ
;
A
#
# COMPACT_ATOMS: atom_id res chain seq x y z
N MET A 1 -27.33 79.00 -32.91
CA MET A 1 -27.70 77.62 -33.23
C MET A 1 -26.81 76.71 -32.37
N ASN A 2 -27.35 76.10 -31.31
CA ASN A 2 -26.61 75.29 -30.34
C ASN A 2 -26.86 73.82 -30.63
N ALA A 3 -25.80 73.06 -31.05
CA ALA A 3 -25.85 71.61 -31.17
C ALA A 3 -25.47 70.97 -29.86
N LYS A 4 -26.39 70.22 -29.21
CA LYS A 4 -26.14 69.39 -28.05
C LYS A 4 -25.65 68.03 -28.53
N VAL A 5 -24.44 67.68 -28.13
CA VAL A 5 -23.88 66.34 -28.33
C VAL A 5 -24.35 65.45 -27.17
N LEU A 6 -25.08 64.39 -27.49
CA LEU A 6 -25.54 63.36 -26.55
C LEU A 6 -24.50 62.24 -26.51
N ALA A 7 -23.83 62.12 -25.35
CA ALA A 7 -22.88 61.01 -25.15
C ALA A 7 -23.63 59.75 -24.61
N LEU A 8 -23.64 58.66 -25.36
CA LEU A 8 -24.15 57.35 -24.93
C LEU A 8 -23.05 56.65 -24.13
N LEU A 9 -23.34 56.46 -22.83
CA LEU A 9 -22.54 55.55 -21.96
C LEU A 9 -22.98 54.12 -22.25
N VAL A 10 -22.12 53.28 -22.84
CA VAL A 10 -22.30 51.86 -22.94
C VAL A 10 -21.68 51.22 -21.69
N VAL A 11 -22.53 50.78 -20.74
CA VAL A 11 -22.07 49.97 -19.59
C VAL A 11 -21.95 48.54 -20.05
N GLY A 12 -20.73 48.12 -20.30
CA GLY A 12 -20.41 46.71 -20.59
C GLY A 12 -20.47 45.86 -19.31
N LEU A 13 -21.50 45.02 -19.13
CA LEU A 13 -21.55 43.97 -18.13
C LEU A 13 -20.51 42.89 -18.52
N GLY A 14 -19.35 42.94 -17.91
CA GLY A 14 -18.36 41.84 -18.02
C GLY A 14 -18.84 40.65 -17.19
N MET A 15 -19.40 39.62 -17.85
CA MET A 15 -19.60 38.31 -17.22
C MET A 15 -18.24 37.66 -17.00
N SER A 16 -17.73 37.72 -15.78
CA SER A 16 -16.61 36.88 -15.35
C SER A 16 -17.11 35.45 -15.24
N VAL A 17 -16.87 34.64 -16.28
CA VAL A 17 -17.02 33.17 -16.20
C VAL A 17 -15.93 32.69 -15.25
N GLY A 18 -16.29 32.47 -13.99
CA GLY A 18 -15.43 31.83 -13.03
C GLY A 18 -15.15 30.43 -13.52
N MET A 19 -13.93 30.20 -14.05
CA MET A 19 -13.43 28.83 -14.28
C MET A 19 -13.34 28.17 -12.89
N ALA A 20 -14.28 27.29 -12.58
CA ALA A 20 -14.16 26.41 -11.42
C ALA A 20 -12.83 25.65 -11.59
N ALA A 21 -11.88 25.90 -10.70
CA ALA A 21 -10.63 25.17 -10.66
C ALA A 21 -11.01 23.69 -10.51
N ARG A 22 -10.68 22.90 -11.53
CA ARG A 22 -10.90 21.45 -11.48
C ARG A 22 -10.07 20.93 -10.33
N ALA A 23 -10.72 20.32 -9.32
CA ALA A 23 -10.01 19.72 -8.20
C ALA A 23 -8.91 18.79 -8.78
N ALA A 24 -7.68 18.94 -8.27
CA ALA A 24 -6.56 18.09 -8.69
C ALA A 24 -6.96 16.62 -8.49
N CYS A 25 -6.72 15.80 -9.50
CA CYS A 25 -6.97 14.37 -9.40
C CYS A 25 -6.00 13.77 -8.38
N VAL A 26 -6.53 13.19 -7.32
CA VAL A 26 -5.76 12.48 -6.30
C VAL A 26 -6.03 10.98 -6.47
N ASP A 27 -4.98 10.18 -6.52
CA ASP A 27 -5.07 8.74 -6.73
C ASP A 27 -5.77 8.05 -5.55
N ASN A 28 -6.53 6.99 -5.84
CA ASN A 28 -7.14 6.18 -4.80
C ASN A 28 -6.08 5.34 -4.07
N VAL A 29 -6.31 5.04 -2.79
CA VAL A 29 -5.37 4.31 -1.94
C VAL A 29 -5.96 2.99 -1.48
N VAL A 30 -5.17 1.91 -1.55
CA VAL A 30 -5.54 0.60 -1.00
C VAL A 30 -4.63 0.29 0.20
N LEU A 31 -5.24 0.02 1.37
CA LEU A 31 -4.55 -0.31 2.62
C LEU A 31 -4.79 -1.78 2.96
N VAL A 32 -3.73 -2.61 2.93
CA VAL A 32 -3.81 -4.06 3.11
C VAL A 32 -3.20 -4.47 4.44
N HIS A 33 -4.04 -4.87 5.41
CA HIS A 33 -3.60 -5.25 6.76
C HIS A 33 -2.77 -6.54 6.79
N GLY A 34 -2.11 -6.80 7.91
CA GLY A 34 -1.28 -8.00 8.11
C GLY A 34 -2.08 -9.25 8.47
N ASN A 35 -1.36 -10.34 8.71
CA ASN A 35 -1.92 -11.61 9.18
C ASN A 35 -2.71 -11.40 10.48
N THR A 36 -3.89 -12.01 10.59
CA THR A 36 -4.87 -11.85 11.69
C THR A 36 -5.30 -10.40 11.96
N GLY A 37 -4.98 -9.49 11.06
CA GLY A 37 -5.37 -8.08 11.16
C GLY A 37 -6.80 -7.81 10.73
N LYS A 38 -7.12 -6.53 10.67
CA LYS A 38 -8.42 -6.01 10.24
C LYS A 38 -8.25 -4.62 9.60
N PRO A 39 -9.22 -4.14 8.83
CA PRO A 39 -9.16 -2.81 8.21
C PRO A 39 -8.87 -1.65 9.18
N ALA A 40 -9.35 -1.74 10.43
CA ALA A 40 -9.14 -0.73 11.46
C ALA A 40 -7.68 -0.63 11.96
N ASP A 41 -6.83 -1.61 11.67
CA ASP A 41 -5.41 -1.54 12.05
C ASP A 41 -4.70 -0.37 11.34
N PHE A 42 -5.25 0.07 10.20
CA PHE A 42 -4.81 1.25 9.45
C PHE A 42 -5.49 2.56 9.83
N ASP A 43 -6.20 2.65 10.97
CA ASP A 43 -6.95 3.86 11.32
C ASP A 43 -6.06 5.11 11.42
N ASN A 44 -4.82 5.00 11.89
CA ASN A 44 -3.89 6.13 11.92
C ASN A 44 -3.55 6.63 10.51
N THR A 45 -3.26 5.74 9.58
CA THR A 45 -2.98 6.08 8.17
C THR A 45 -4.24 6.61 7.48
N TYR A 46 -5.39 5.99 7.73
CA TYR A 46 -6.69 6.44 7.22
C TYR A 46 -7.01 7.87 7.66
N ASN A 47 -6.85 8.17 8.94
CA ASN A 47 -7.09 9.50 9.48
C ASN A 47 -6.09 10.53 8.93
N GLU A 48 -4.82 10.14 8.74
CA GLU A 48 -3.82 11.00 8.11
C GLU A 48 -4.17 11.30 6.64
N LEU A 49 -4.65 10.31 5.89
CA LEU A 49 -5.14 10.50 4.52
C LEU A 49 -6.31 11.49 4.49
N LEU A 50 -7.32 11.32 5.37
CA LEU A 50 -8.43 12.27 5.48
C LEU A 50 -7.93 13.70 5.81
N ARG A 51 -6.97 13.82 6.72
CA ARG A 51 -6.36 15.10 7.08
C ARG A 51 -5.63 15.76 5.89
N ARG A 52 -5.12 14.97 4.97
CA ARG A 52 -4.46 15.44 3.72
C ARG A 52 -5.43 15.69 2.57
N GLY A 53 -6.75 15.55 2.80
CA GLY A 53 -7.79 15.92 1.83
C GLY A 53 -8.29 14.76 0.98
N TYR A 54 -7.89 13.50 1.25
CA TYR A 54 -8.54 12.34 0.65
C TYR A 54 -9.97 12.21 1.18
N SER A 55 -10.89 11.80 0.33
CA SER A 55 -12.23 11.40 0.77
C SER A 55 -12.25 9.94 1.21
N ALA A 56 -13.18 9.58 2.08
CA ALA A 56 -13.34 8.19 2.52
C ALA A 56 -13.60 7.21 1.35
N SER A 57 -14.24 7.68 0.27
CA SER A 57 -14.50 6.88 -0.94
C SER A 57 -13.27 6.59 -1.79
N GLN A 58 -12.17 7.29 -1.54
CA GLN A 58 -10.89 7.06 -2.21
C GLN A 58 -10.00 6.05 -1.47
N ILE A 59 -10.37 5.61 -0.25
CA ILE A 59 -9.55 4.77 0.60
C ILE A 59 -10.19 3.39 0.75
N TYR A 60 -9.57 2.38 0.17
CA TYR A 60 -10.02 1.00 0.14
C TYR A 60 -9.29 0.19 1.20
N ARG A 61 -10.03 -0.47 2.08
CA ARG A 61 -9.47 -1.28 3.18
C ARG A 61 -10.10 -2.67 3.16
N PRO A 62 -9.60 -3.60 2.32
CA PRO A 62 -10.14 -4.96 2.27
C PRO A 62 -9.91 -5.68 3.59
N SER A 63 -10.87 -6.52 4.00
CA SER A 63 -10.70 -7.51 5.06
C SER A 63 -10.38 -8.85 4.42
N TRP A 64 -9.32 -9.52 4.85
CA TRP A 64 -8.88 -10.78 4.28
C TRP A 64 -8.40 -11.75 5.36
N GLY A 65 -8.43 -13.05 5.06
CA GLY A 65 -7.93 -14.11 5.93
C GLY A 65 -8.72 -14.27 7.24
N SER A 66 -8.24 -15.16 8.07
CA SER A 66 -8.77 -15.44 9.41
C SER A 66 -8.18 -14.47 10.42
N ALA A 67 -9.04 -13.78 11.19
CA ALA A 67 -8.60 -12.91 12.29
C ALA A 67 -8.20 -13.67 13.55
N ILE A 68 -8.50 -14.98 13.64
CA ILE A 68 -8.31 -15.80 14.85
C ILE A 68 -7.30 -16.94 14.68
N CYS A 69 -6.87 -17.23 13.45
CA CYS A 69 -5.93 -18.32 13.17
C CYS A 69 -4.72 -17.79 12.39
N ALA A 70 -3.65 -17.43 13.10
CA ALA A 70 -2.42 -16.93 12.47
C ALA A 70 -1.73 -17.97 11.58
N ALA A 71 -1.88 -19.26 11.91
CA ALA A 71 -1.26 -20.36 11.17
C ALA A 71 -2.03 -20.76 9.89
N CYS A 72 -3.26 -20.24 9.70
CA CYS A 72 -4.17 -20.67 8.64
C CYS A 72 -4.11 -19.79 7.37
N ASN A 73 -3.63 -18.57 7.49
CA ASN A 73 -3.60 -17.64 6.36
C ASN A 73 -2.35 -17.86 5.50
N ASP A 74 -2.51 -17.73 4.19
CA ASP A 74 -1.41 -17.73 3.25
C ASP A 74 -1.64 -16.69 2.13
N HIS A 75 -1.04 -16.85 0.98
CA HIS A 75 -1.19 -15.93 -0.15
C HIS A 75 -1.98 -16.55 -1.30
N TYR A 76 -2.85 -17.52 -1.03
CA TYR A 76 -3.55 -18.27 -2.07
C TYR A 76 -5.03 -18.44 -1.74
N GLY A 77 -5.87 -18.53 -2.76
CA GLY A 77 -7.28 -18.87 -2.60
C GLY A 77 -8.14 -17.74 -2.08
N SER A 78 -8.79 -17.94 -0.94
CA SER A 78 -9.78 -16.99 -0.38
C SER A 78 -9.18 -15.67 0.07
N GLU A 79 -7.91 -15.65 0.45
CA GLU A 79 -7.17 -14.46 0.88
C GLU A 79 -6.93 -13.47 -0.25
N GLU A 80 -6.78 -13.99 -1.48
CA GLU A 80 -6.51 -13.17 -2.67
C GLU A 80 -7.71 -12.30 -3.07
N THR A 81 -8.92 -12.88 -3.03
CA THR A 81 -10.13 -12.26 -3.61
C THR A 81 -10.45 -10.86 -3.06
N PRO A 82 -10.46 -10.61 -1.73
CA PRO A 82 -10.75 -9.27 -1.22
C PRO A 82 -9.73 -8.23 -1.65
N VAL A 83 -8.44 -8.60 -1.71
CA VAL A 83 -7.36 -7.70 -2.10
C VAL A 83 -7.40 -7.41 -3.60
N ALA A 84 -7.58 -8.44 -4.43
CA ALA A 84 -7.78 -8.30 -5.88
C ALA A 84 -8.96 -7.39 -6.22
N THR A 85 -10.09 -7.57 -5.52
CA THR A 85 -11.30 -6.74 -5.68
C THR A 85 -11.01 -5.29 -5.31
N ALA A 86 -10.36 -5.03 -4.17
CA ALA A 86 -10.05 -3.67 -3.74
C ALA A 86 -9.10 -2.95 -4.71
N LEU A 87 -8.04 -3.63 -5.19
CA LEU A 87 -7.12 -3.08 -6.19
C LEU A 87 -7.83 -2.73 -7.50
N THR A 88 -8.68 -3.62 -7.98
CA THR A 88 -9.42 -3.43 -9.24
C THR A 88 -10.43 -2.28 -9.12
N GLN A 89 -11.19 -2.24 -8.03
CA GLN A 89 -12.16 -1.18 -7.78
C GLN A 89 -11.49 0.18 -7.56
N ALA A 90 -10.41 0.22 -6.76
CA ALA A 90 -9.66 1.45 -6.54
C ALA A 90 -9.14 2.02 -7.86
N ARG A 91 -8.57 1.18 -8.74
CA ARG A 91 -8.11 1.60 -10.06
C ARG A 91 -9.26 2.08 -10.95
N SER A 92 -10.35 1.32 -11.01
CA SER A 92 -11.50 1.66 -11.88
C SER A 92 -12.18 2.96 -11.48
N ASN A 93 -12.19 3.27 -10.18
CA ASN A 93 -12.80 4.47 -9.62
C ASN A 93 -11.80 5.65 -9.50
N SER A 94 -10.53 5.45 -9.83
CA SER A 94 -9.53 6.52 -9.82
C SER A 94 -9.71 7.45 -11.01
N CYS A 95 -9.63 8.74 -10.76
CA CYS A 95 -9.74 9.77 -11.79
C CYS A 95 -8.55 9.77 -12.79
N SER A 96 -7.39 9.25 -12.35
CA SER A 96 -6.16 9.13 -13.15
C SER A 96 -5.98 7.74 -13.75
N GLY A 97 -6.73 6.74 -13.27
CA GLY A 97 -6.48 5.32 -13.52
C GLY A 97 -5.24 4.77 -12.78
N LYS A 98 -4.67 5.58 -11.88
CA LYS A 98 -3.57 5.19 -10.98
C LYS A 98 -4.09 5.00 -9.56
N ILE A 99 -3.36 4.23 -8.77
CA ILE A 99 -3.63 3.98 -7.36
C ILE A 99 -2.32 3.98 -6.58
N ASP A 100 -2.42 4.19 -5.28
CA ASP A 100 -1.34 3.92 -4.34
C ASP A 100 -1.72 2.71 -3.46
N VAL A 101 -0.72 1.94 -3.06
CA VAL A 101 -0.95 0.74 -2.24
C VAL A 101 -0.01 0.76 -1.05
N ILE A 102 -0.57 0.60 0.15
CA ILE A 102 0.20 0.48 1.39
C ILE A 102 -0.18 -0.84 2.05
N GLY A 103 0.80 -1.72 2.24
CA GLY A 103 0.61 -3.00 2.92
C GLY A 103 1.35 -3.04 4.26
N HIS A 104 0.87 -3.87 5.18
CA HIS A 104 1.55 -4.17 6.44
C HIS A 104 1.78 -5.68 6.59
N SER A 105 2.99 -6.06 7.04
CA SER A 105 3.32 -7.44 7.35
C SER A 105 3.05 -8.38 6.16
N MET A 106 2.34 -9.48 6.35
CA MET A 106 1.92 -10.41 5.30
C MET A 106 1.04 -9.74 4.23
N GLY A 107 0.30 -8.68 4.56
CA GLY A 107 -0.48 -7.92 3.59
C GLY A 107 0.37 -7.21 2.52
N VAL A 108 1.65 -6.97 2.79
CA VAL A 108 2.60 -6.43 1.80
C VAL A 108 2.81 -7.43 0.67
N THR A 109 3.12 -8.67 1.01
CA THR A 109 3.40 -9.74 0.03
C THR A 109 2.13 -10.22 -0.65
N LEU A 110 0.97 -10.18 0.03
CA LEU A 110 -0.32 -10.46 -0.58
C LEU A 110 -0.71 -9.39 -1.61
N ALA A 111 -0.55 -8.11 -1.28
CA ALA A 111 -0.77 -7.02 -2.22
C ALA A 111 0.18 -7.12 -3.44
N ALA A 112 1.46 -7.38 -3.20
CA ALA A 112 2.45 -7.57 -4.25
C ALA A 112 2.07 -8.72 -5.21
N ARG A 113 1.60 -9.85 -4.67
CA ARG A 113 1.08 -10.97 -5.45
C ARG A 113 -0.07 -10.54 -6.36
N GLU A 114 -1.07 -9.86 -5.80
CA GLU A 114 -2.26 -9.48 -6.56
C GLU A 114 -1.94 -8.40 -7.61
N ILE A 115 -1.07 -7.44 -7.30
CA ILE A 115 -0.56 -6.47 -8.27
C ILE A 115 0.08 -7.19 -9.46
N SER A 116 0.93 -8.19 -9.18
CA SER A 116 1.62 -8.98 -10.20
C SER A 116 0.65 -9.83 -11.02
N LYS A 117 -0.23 -10.58 -10.35
CA LYS A 117 -1.21 -11.48 -10.96
C LYS A 117 -2.20 -10.75 -11.88
N LEU A 118 -2.60 -9.54 -11.49
CA LEU A 118 -3.53 -8.68 -12.24
C LEU A 118 -2.82 -7.77 -13.26
N GLY A 119 -1.49 -7.79 -13.35
CA GLY A 119 -0.73 -6.93 -14.26
C GLY A 119 -0.87 -5.44 -13.93
N LEU A 120 -1.03 -5.09 -12.65
CA LEU A 120 -1.32 -3.71 -12.22
C LEU A 120 -0.09 -2.86 -11.92
N ALA A 121 1.14 -3.37 -12.02
CA ALA A 121 2.36 -2.65 -11.63
C ALA A 121 2.46 -1.26 -12.30
N GLY A 122 2.09 -1.14 -13.57
CA GLY A 122 2.05 0.14 -14.29
C GLY A 122 0.91 1.09 -13.84
N SER A 123 -0.10 0.59 -13.13
CA SER A 123 -1.22 1.37 -12.57
C SER A 123 -1.00 1.76 -11.11
N VAL A 124 -0.10 1.08 -10.39
CA VAL A 124 0.29 1.47 -9.03
C VAL A 124 1.35 2.57 -9.13
N GLN A 125 1.01 3.78 -8.68
CA GLN A 125 1.93 4.91 -8.68
C GLN A 125 3.00 4.73 -7.60
N THR A 126 2.58 4.38 -6.38
CA THR A 126 3.49 4.10 -5.28
C THR A 126 3.04 2.86 -4.50
N PHE A 127 3.98 1.96 -4.26
CA PHE A 127 3.80 0.79 -3.40
C PHE A 127 4.63 0.95 -2.13
N VAL A 128 3.99 0.96 -0.96
CA VAL A 128 4.66 1.07 0.34
C VAL A 128 4.46 -0.23 1.13
N GLY A 129 5.56 -0.89 1.47
CA GLY A 129 5.54 -2.09 2.30
C GLY A 129 6.05 -1.79 3.72
N ILE A 130 5.19 -2.00 4.72
CA ILE A 130 5.52 -1.80 6.13
C ILE A 130 5.78 -3.17 6.76
N ALA A 131 6.99 -3.41 7.26
CA ALA A 131 7.35 -4.65 7.95
C ALA A 131 7.02 -5.93 7.14
N GLY A 132 7.12 -5.88 5.81
CA GLY A 132 6.82 -7.02 4.93
C GLY A 132 7.83 -8.16 5.04
N GLY A 133 7.47 -9.32 4.52
CA GLY A 133 8.31 -10.52 4.55
C GLY A 133 8.76 -10.98 3.15
N PHE A 134 9.24 -10.09 2.28
CA PHE A 134 9.59 -10.43 0.89
C PHE A 134 10.64 -11.53 0.72
N ARG A 135 11.46 -11.76 1.74
CA ARG A 135 12.51 -12.79 1.70
C ARG A 135 12.22 -13.98 2.61
N GLY A 136 11.06 -13.98 3.24
CA GLY A 136 10.64 -14.97 4.23
C GLY A 136 11.08 -14.63 5.64
N LEU A 137 10.58 -15.42 6.58
CA LEU A 137 10.83 -15.29 8.01
C LEU A 137 11.54 -16.54 8.52
N TRP A 138 12.64 -16.36 9.27
CA TRP A 138 13.34 -17.48 9.88
C TRP A 138 12.51 -18.22 10.94
N SER A 139 11.50 -17.56 11.52
CA SER A 139 10.52 -18.23 12.40
C SER A 139 9.66 -19.26 11.67
N CYS A 140 9.52 -19.13 10.36
CA CYS A 140 8.90 -20.14 9.51
C CYS A 140 9.86 -21.26 9.08
N GLY A 141 11.18 -21.06 9.21
CA GLY A 141 12.20 -21.97 8.71
C GLY A 141 12.43 -21.85 7.20
N SER A 142 13.22 -22.75 6.65
CA SER A 142 13.55 -22.82 5.23
C SER A 142 12.69 -23.84 4.51
N TYR A 143 12.09 -23.45 3.38
CA TYR A 143 11.35 -24.36 2.53
C TYR A 143 12.32 -25.38 1.84
N PRO A 144 11.98 -26.68 1.73
CA PRO A 144 10.71 -27.33 2.13
C PRO A 144 10.69 -27.87 3.58
N PHE A 145 11.68 -27.57 4.41
CA PHE A 145 11.81 -28.03 5.80
C PHE A 145 11.26 -26.99 6.80
N ASN A 146 10.22 -26.29 6.38
CA ASN A 146 9.59 -25.22 7.13
C ASN A 146 8.61 -25.75 8.21
N VAL A 147 8.15 -24.85 9.09
CA VAL A 147 7.03 -25.12 10.00
C VAL A 147 5.79 -25.49 9.19
N ILE A 148 5.11 -26.58 9.58
CA ILE A 148 3.98 -27.14 8.83
C ILE A 148 2.69 -26.36 9.18
N THR A 149 2.51 -25.20 8.52
CA THR A 149 1.32 -24.36 8.57
C THR A 149 1.11 -23.69 7.21
N SER A 150 -0.10 -23.22 6.89
CA SER A 150 -0.35 -22.43 5.68
C SER A 150 0.55 -21.20 5.63
N THR A 151 0.63 -20.46 6.74
CA THR A 151 1.43 -19.22 6.85
C THR A 151 2.92 -19.43 6.65
N CYS A 152 3.44 -20.63 6.88
CA CYS A 152 4.84 -20.99 6.63
C CYS A 152 5.04 -21.92 5.44
N GLY A 153 3.99 -22.27 4.71
CA GLY A 153 4.04 -23.21 3.57
C GLY A 153 4.58 -22.59 2.27
N ALA A 154 4.33 -23.29 1.18
CA ALA A 154 4.77 -22.90 -0.17
C ALA A 154 4.21 -21.54 -0.62
N TRP A 155 3.03 -21.18 -0.14
CA TRP A 155 2.36 -19.90 -0.35
C TRP A 155 2.44 -18.96 0.88
N GLY A 156 3.29 -19.31 1.84
CA GLY A 156 3.45 -18.58 3.10
C GLY A 156 4.71 -17.73 3.13
N LEU A 157 5.33 -17.68 4.31
CA LEU A 157 6.46 -16.80 4.63
C LEU A 157 7.74 -17.56 4.97
N SER A 158 7.87 -18.86 4.64
CA SER A 158 9.14 -19.57 4.83
C SER A 158 10.22 -19.06 3.89
N VAL A 159 11.46 -19.06 4.37
CA VAL A 159 12.62 -18.63 3.59
C VAL A 159 12.79 -19.56 2.38
N GLY A 160 12.95 -18.97 1.20
CA GLY A 160 13.21 -19.71 -0.03
C GLY A 160 12.01 -20.45 -0.63
N ASN A 161 10.79 -20.17 -0.18
CA ASN A 161 9.60 -20.80 -0.78
C ASN A 161 9.37 -20.33 -2.23
N PRO A 162 8.66 -21.13 -3.06
CA PRO A 162 8.45 -20.82 -4.47
C PRO A 162 7.69 -19.50 -4.69
N PHE A 163 6.74 -19.18 -3.83
CA PHE A 163 5.93 -17.97 -3.93
C PHE A 163 6.79 -16.71 -3.77
N LEU A 164 7.54 -16.58 -2.66
CA LEU A 164 8.39 -15.41 -2.42
C LEU A 164 9.53 -15.31 -3.43
N ASN A 165 10.08 -16.43 -3.86
CA ASN A 165 11.08 -16.47 -4.95
C ASN A 165 10.49 -15.93 -6.26
N GLY A 166 9.22 -16.24 -6.55
CA GLY A 166 8.52 -15.74 -7.72
C GLY A 166 8.26 -14.23 -7.69
N LEU A 167 8.26 -13.58 -6.52
CA LEU A 167 8.15 -12.13 -6.40
C LEU A 167 9.50 -11.42 -6.61
N GLN A 168 10.63 -12.12 -6.52
CA GLN A 168 11.93 -11.48 -6.71
C GLN A 168 12.09 -11.04 -8.17
N GLY A 169 12.60 -9.81 -8.37
CA GLY A 169 12.79 -9.22 -9.70
C GLY A 169 11.53 -8.65 -10.34
N GLN A 170 10.37 -8.71 -9.68
CA GLN A 170 9.14 -8.09 -10.16
C GLN A 170 9.02 -6.63 -9.67
N SER A 171 8.27 -5.81 -10.41
CA SER A 171 7.87 -4.46 -10.00
C SER A 171 6.45 -4.49 -9.45
N PHE A 172 6.20 -3.73 -8.38
CA PHE A 172 4.89 -3.62 -7.75
C PHE A 172 4.27 -2.22 -7.86
N GLY A 173 4.94 -1.31 -8.56
CA GLY A 173 4.52 0.06 -8.82
C GLY A 173 5.59 0.82 -9.57
N VAL A 174 5.29 2.05 -9.96
CA VAL A 174 6.26 2.97 -10.56
C VAL A 174 7.38 3.29 -9.55
N ARG A 175 7.00 3.41 -8.26
CA ARG A 175 7.92 3.55 -7.13
C ARG A 175 7.52 2.55 -6.05
N ALA A 176 8.51 1.96 -5.38
CA ALA A 176 8.30 1.12 -4.21
C ALA A 176 9.18 1.59 -3.05
N TYR A 177 8.65 1.53 -1.83
CA TYR A 177 9.37 1.90 -0.62
C TYR A 177 9.10 0.89 0.49
N SER A 178 10.13 0.56 1.26
CA SER A 178 9.96 -0.23 2.49
C SER A 178 10.10 0.62 3.75
N ILE A 179 9.24 0.36 4.73
CA ILE A 179 9.33 0.86 6.11
C ILE A 179 9.65 -0.35 6.98
N LYS A 180 10.78 -0.32 7.69
CA LYS A 180 11.34 -1.49 8.39
C LYS A 180 12.02 -1.13 9.71
N SER A 181 12.33 -2.14 10.49
CA SER A 181 13.04 -1.99 11.77
C SER A 181 13.92 -3.20 12.06
N TRP A 182 15.08 -2.94 12.62
CA TRP A 182 15.96 -3.98 13.18
C TRP A 182 15.49 -4.45 14.56
N SER A 183 14.47 -3.79 15.14
CA SER A 183 13.83 -4.15 16.41
C SER A 183 12.43 -4.75 16.23
N ASP A 184 12.10 -5.17 14.99
CA ASP A 184 10.83 -5.82 14.66
C ASP A 184 10.80 -7.24 15.26
N GLN A 185 9.96 -7.45 16.27
CA GLN A 185 9.89 -8.72 17.00
C GLN A 185 9.22 -9.86 16.21
N ILE A 186 8.65 -9.60 15.03
CA ILE A 186 8.08 -10.61 14.14
C ILE A 186 9.07 -10.96 13.04
N VAL A 187 9.55 -9.95 12.29
CA VAL A 187 10.50 -10.16 11.18
C VAL A 187 11.85 -10.64 11.72
N CYS A 188 12.26 -10.16 12.88
CA CYS A 188 13.53 -10.49 13.54
C CYS A 188 13.35 -11.47 14.73
N SER A 189 12.26 -12.21 14.80
CA SER A 189 11.87 -13.04 15.98
C SER A 189 12.93 -14.09 16.40
N THR A 190 13.77 -14.52 15.47
CA THR A 190 14.90 -15.44 15.74
C THR A 190 16.23 -14.70 16.04
N GLY A 191 16.18 -13.37 16.18
CA GLY A 191 17.38 -12.52 16.26
C GLY A 191 18.00 -12.19 14.90
N ILE A 192 17.45 -12.71 13.80
CA ILE A 192 17.94 -12.52 12.44
C ILE A 192 16.86 -11.85 11.60
N CYS A 193 17.12 -10.63 11.14
CA CYS A 193 16.22 -9.86 10.27
C CYS A 193 16.50 -10.06 8.77
N THR A 194 17.60 -10.73 8.42
CA THR A 194 18.10 -10.78 7.04
C THR A 194 18.04 -12.20 6.45
N VAL A 195 17.80 -12.26 5.14
CA VAL A 195 17.95 -13.46 4.33
C VAL A 195 18.90 -13.11 3.19
N GLY A 196 19.98 -13.89 3.04
CA GLY A 196 21.01 -13.58 2.06
C GLY A 196 21.69 -12.21 2.26
N GLY A 197 21.81 -11.75 3.51
CA GLY A 197 22.41 -10.45 3.84
C GLY A 197 21.48 -9.24 3.64
N VAL A 198 20.26 -9.41 3.17
CA VAL A 198 19.29 -8.34 2.92
C VAL A 198 18.15 -8.44 3.92
N HIS A 199 17.73 -7.31 4.50
CA HIS A 199 16.60 -7.26 5.44
C HIS A 199 15.34 -7.84 4.79
N SER A 200 14.63 -8.72 5.50
CA SER A 200 13.48 -9.46 4.94
C SER A 200 12.35 -8.55 4.43
N SER A 201 12.20 -7.36 5.03
CA SER A 201 11.20 -6.37 4.60
C SER A 201 11.61 -5.54 3.38
N THR A 202 12.82 -5.70 2.86
CA THR A 202 13.28 -4.97 1.67
C THR A 202 12.52 -5.45 0.44
N ILE A 203 11.86 -4.51 -0.26
CA ILE A 203 11.13 -4.80 -1.49
C ILE A 203 12.11 -4.91 -2.66
N PRO A 204 12.00 -5.92 -3.52
CA PRO A 204 12.84 -6.01 -4.72
C PRO A 204 12.73 -4.75 -5.58
N GLY A 205 13.86 -4.12 -5.94
CA GLY A 205 13.87 -2.93 -6.79
C GLY A 205 13.29 -1.66 -6.15
N GLU A 206 13.21 -1.59 -4.80
CA GLU A 206 12.69 -0.39 -4.12
C GLU A 206 13.49 0.87 -4.44
N ALA A 207 12.78 2.01 -4.57
CA ALA A 207 13.37 3.32 -4.76
C ALA A 207 14.05 3.86 -3.49
N GLY A 208 13.65 3.34 -2.33
CA GLY A 208 14.25 3.69 -1.04
C GLY A 208 13.63 2.95 0.14
N SER A 209 14.27 3.06 1.30
CA SER A 209 13.77 2.45 2.53
C SER A 209 13.89 3.39 3.72
N TYR A 210 12.96 3.24 4.67
CA TYR A 210 12.88 4.02 5.89
C TYR A 210 13.00 3.08 7.10
N THR A 211 14.01 3.32 7.93
CA THR A 211 14.27 2.48 9.11
C THR A 211 13.92 3.23 10.38
N PHE A 212 13.18 2.58 11.27
CA PHE A 212 12.76 3.11 12.55
C PHE A 212 13.18 2.18 13.69
N VAL A 213 13.29 2.71 14.90
CA VAL A 213 13.45 1.92 16.13
C VAL A 213 12.08 1.68 16.75
N LEU A 214 11.28 0.84 16.07
CA LEU A 214 9.90 0.51 16.44
C LEU A 214 9.69 -0.99 16.31
N GLY A 215 8.80 -1.55 17.11
CA GLY A 215 8.34 -2.93 16.93
C GLY A 215 7.39 -3.05 15.75
N HIS A 216 7.03 -4.29 15.36
CA HIS A 216 6.24 -4.65 14.20
C HIS A 216 4.95 -3.83 14.03
N PHE A 217 4.14 -3.76 15.09
CA PHE A 217 2.88 -3.00 15.08
C PHE A 217 3.12 -1.48 15.24
N GLY A 218 4.20 -1.10 15.92
CA GLY A 218 4.59 0.30 16.02
C GLY A 218 4.98 0.90 14.65
N LEU A 219 5.58 0.10 13.77
CA LEU A 219 5.83 0.50 12.39
C LEU A 219 4.54 0.86 11.66
N LEU A 220 3.47 0.10 11.83
CA LEU A 220 2.18 0.41 11.23
C LEU A 220 1.57 1.68 11.82
N THR A 221 1.48 1.75 13.15
CA THR A 221 0.66 2.77 13.83
C THR A 221 1.36 4.12 13.99
N SER A 222 2.68 4.14 14.13
CA SER A 222 3.44 5.36 14.45
C SER A 222 4.12 6.00 13.23
N THR A 223 4.02 5.40 12.03
CA THR A 223 4.62 5.95 10.80
C THR A 223 3.62 6.48 9.80
N ALA A 224 2.35 6.70 10.19
CA ALA A 224 1.26 7.13 9.30
C ALA A 224 1.63 8.37 8.45
N VAL A 225 2.27 9.37 9.06
CA VAL A 225 2.74 10.57 8.35
C VAL A 225 3.77 10.22 7.27
N THR A 226 4.74 9.35 7.58
CA THR A 226 5.72 8.88 6.59
C THR A 226 5.05 8.11 5.46
N GLN A 227 4.13 7.19 5.80
CA GLN A 227 3.38 6.40 4.81
C GLN A 227 2.66 7.30 3.80
N VAL A 228 1.94 8.32 4.30
CA VAL A 228 1.18 9.24 3.45
C VAL A 228 2.11 10.17 2.66
N ASN A 229 3.22 10.64 3.23
CA ASN A 229 4.20 11.45 2.49
C ASN A 229 4.83 10.70 1.31
N LEU A 230 4.96 9.38 1.39
CA LEU A 230 5.54 8.56 0.31
C LEU A 230 4.63 8.43 -0.92
N ILE A 231 3.32 8.56 -0.74
CA ILE A 231 2.33 8.44 -1.82
C ILE A 231 1.86 9.80 -2.38
N GLN A 232 2.36 10.89 -1.85
CA GLN A 232 2.13 12.27 -2.33
C GLN A 232 3.37 12.80 -3.04
#